data_2899faea9f35211d029acc5099275014
#
_entry.id   2899faea9f35211d029acc5099275014
#
_cell.length_a   1.000
_cell.length_b   1.000
_cell.length_c   1.000
_cell.angle_alpha   90.00
_cell.angle_beta   90.00
_cell.angle_gamma   90.00
#
_symmetry.space_group_name_H-M   'P 1'
#
loop_
_entity.id
_entity.type
_entity.pdbx_description
1 polymer ?
#
loop_
_entity_poly.entity_id
_entity_poly.type
_entity_poly.pdbx_seq_one_letter_code
_entity_poly.pdbx_strand_id
1 'polypeptide(L)'
;MSLVNFSMTDIARQISRPTFFLLLSVFLACTQSLDLRRLETVSMLGAELYSDSGGDSLLTGIGTRLSAEPNNLSILMEKGSALEGLRRYKEAVEIYSQCLVISPESPEILRRRGQRYISLRKLDNAITDLELAARHHTFIKAENLKYTENLNWAIWYYLALTYYLQADFENALTAFQRSYDYSADNVSLLASVNWIHNCLRRLGRSDEARQVVEPIKENMGYSGNYYKCILVYNGTKTELETINYNTVKGFEMCTIGYGMANFHWVNGDKEIALKIFRKIVAEETWQANGFLAAEAELSRIQ
;
A
#
# COMPACT_ATOMS: atom_id res chain seq x y z
N MET A 1 69.78 44.97 19.03
CA MET A 1 68.56 44.62 18.32
C MET A 1 68.59 43.13 18.10
N SER A 2 67.96 42.38 18.97
CA SER A 2 67.90 40.91 18.86
C SER A 2 66.53 40.49 18.29
N LEU A 3 66.56 39.81 17.19
CA LEU A 3 65.40 39.20 16.56
C LEU A 3 65.06 37.92 17.34
N VAL A 4 63.83 37.88 17.88
CA VAL A 4 63.27 36.67 18.52
C VAL A 4 62.68 35.84 17.42
N ASN A 5 63.30 34.69 17.11
CA ASN A 5 62.75 33.65 16.25
C ASN A 5 61.69 32.86 17.01
N PHE A 6 60.42 33.01 16.66
CA PHE A 6 59.35 32.12 17.11
C PHE A 6 59.37 30.84 16.21
N SER A 7 59.59 29.73 16.83
CA SER A 7 59.53 28.38 16.16
C SER A 7 58.07 27.94 15.99
N MET A 8 57.78 27.39 14.81
CA MET A 8 56.45 26.79 14.48
C MET A 8 56.00 25.66 15.41
N THR A 9 56.85 25.20 16.31
CA THR A 9 56.59 24.13 17.29
C THR A 9 55.80 24.63 18.52
N ASP A 10 55.69 25.94 18.77
CA ASP A 10 54.98 26.48 19.95
C ASP A 10 53.50 26.71 19.72
N ILE A 11 53.03 26.74 18.47
CA ILE A 11 51.59 26.86 18.14
C ILE A 11 50.82 25.52 18.31
N ALA A 12 51.52 24.42 18.19
CA ALA A 12 50.89 23.08 18.30
C ALA A 12 50.61 22.62 19.74
N ARG A 13 51.06 23.37 20.76
CA ARG A 13 50.83 22.99 22.18
C ARG A 13 49.66 23.67 22.86
N GLN A 14 48.96 24.61 22.20
CA GLN A 14 47.84 25.37 22.80
C GLN A 14 46.44 24.95 22.32
N ILE A 15 46.32 23.94 21.45
CA ILE A 15 45.03 23.35 21.16
C ILE A 15 44.81 22.23 22.17
N SER A 16 44.11 22.54 23.25
CA SER A 16 43.80 21.59 24.31
C SER A 16 42.94 20.43 23.75
N ARG A 17 43.40 19.18 24.04
CA ARG A 17 42.74 17.95 23.65
C ARG A 17 41.23 17.86 23.85
N PRO A 18 40.55 18.59 24.76
CA PRO A 18 39.12 18.52 24.93
C PRO A 18 38.29 19.13 23.77
N THR A 19 38.80 20.17 23.05
CA THR A 19 38.06 20.77 21.93
C THR A 19 38.03 19.89 20.67
N PHE A 20 39.06 19.07 20.46
CA PHE A 20 39.09 18.15 19.32
C PHE A 20 38.13 16.95 19.52
N PHE A 21 38.02 16.47 20.76
CA PHE A 21 37.03 15.43 21.10
C PHE A 21 35.59 15.93 21.06
N LEU A 22 35.33 17.20 21.43
CA LEU A 22 33.99 17.78 21.36
C LEU A 22 33.54 18.00 19.90
N LEU A 23 34.46 18.43 19.02
CA LEU A 23 34.17 18.56 17.59
C LEU A 23 33.96 17.19 16.90
N LEU A 24 34.71 16.15 17.29
CA LEU A 24 34.50 14.81 16.77
C LEU A 24 33.18 14.19 17.27
N SER A 25 32.80 14.43 18.52
CA SER A 25 31.51 13.98 19.05
C SER A 25 30.30 14.71 18.45
N VAL A 26 30.44 16.00 18.12
CA VAL A 26 29.40 16.77 17.42
C VAL A 26 29.31 16.33 15.96
N PHE A 27 30.41 16.00 15.28
CA PHE A 27 30.39 15.44 13.93
C PHE A 27 29.82 14.01 13.91
N LEU A 28 30.10 13.16 14.89
CA LEU A 28 29.47 11.84 15.00
C LEU A 28 27.98 11.95 15.38
N ALA A 29 27.58 12.94 16.17
CA ALA A 29 26.17 13.15 16.50
C ALA A 29 25.36 13.73 15.32
N CYS A 30 26.00 14.45 14.39
CA CYS A 30 25.34 14.98 13.17
C CYS A 30 25.22 13.95 12.04
N THR A 31 25.96 12.81 12.11
CA THR A 31 25.90 11.76 11.09
C THR A 31 25.01 10.57 11.46
N GLN A 32 24.38 10.61 12.62
CA GLN A 32 23.44 9.58 13.08
C GLN A 32 22.00 10.10 13.19
N SER A 33 21.46 10.70 12.17
CA SER A 33 20.06 10.41 11.88
C SER A 33 20.01 9.01 11.29
N LEU A 34 20.19 8.01 12.13
CA LEU A 34 19.95 6.62 11.76
C LEU A 34 18.55 6.59 11.14
N ASP A 35 18.47 6.24 9.87
CA ASP A 35 17.21 5.94 9.22
C ASP A 35 16.60 4.76 9.96
N LEU A 36 15.69 5.07 10.90
CA LEU A 36 15.02 4.06 11.75
C LEU A 36 14.00 3.24 10.96
N ARG A 37 13.90 3.48 9.64
CA ARG A 37 13.07 2.68 8.75
C ARG A 37 13.66 1.28 8.57
N ARG A 38 12.80 0.29 8.52
CA ARG A 38 13.19 -1.12 8.33
C ARG A 38 12.90 -1.55 6.90
N LEU A 39 13.80 -2.33 6.33
CA LEU A 39 13.57 -2.94 5.02
C LEU A 39 12.43 -3.98 5.14
N GLU A 40 11.30 -3.66 4.52
CA GLU A 40 10.11 -4.51 4.55
C GLU A 40 10.08 -5.51 3.40
N THR A 41 10.44 -5.09 2.20
CA THR A 41 10.47 -5.98 1.03
C THR A 41 11.31 -5.36 -0.08
N VAL A 42 11.56 -6.16 -1.11
CA VAL A 42 12.07 -5.68 -2.38
C VAL A 42 10.92 -5.66 -3.37
N SER A 43 10.79 -4.59 -4.12
CA SER A 43 9.75 -4.44 -5.15
C SER A 43 9.94 -5.44 -6.29
N MET A 44 8.93 -5.67 -7.12
CA MET A 44 9.04 -6.50 -8.33
C MET A 44 10.04 -5.91 -9.34
N LEU A 45 10.44 -4.65 -9.17
CA LEU A 45 11.41 -3.93 -10.01
C LEU A 45 12.80 -3.84 -9.36
N GLY A 46 13.05 -4.52 -8.23
CA GLY A 46 14.32 -4.55 -7.53
C GLY A 46 14.58 -3.39 -6.56
N ALA A 47 13.63 -2.47 -6.35
CA ALA A 47 13.77 -1.38 -5.40
C ALA A 47 13.50 -1.84 -3.94
N GLU A 48 14.32 -1.39 -3.00
CA GLU A 48 14.09 -1.62 -1.57
C GLU A 48 12.93 -0.75 -1.04
N LEU A 49 12.01 -1.36 -0.29
CA LEU A 49 10.82 -0.71 0.25
C LEU A 49 10.86 -0.78 1.78
N TYR A 50 10.67 0.38 2.41
CA TYR A 50 10.90 0.58 3.84
C TYR A 50 9.64 0.91 4.61
N SER A 51 9.64 0.57 5.92
CA SER A 51 8.63 1.00 6.88
C SER A 51 8.70 2.52 7.12
N ASP A 52 7.70 3.05 7.82
CA ASP A 52 7.81 4.39 8.40
C ASP A 52 8.74 4.39 9.61
N SER A 53 9.30 5.55 9.94
CA SER A 53 10.04 5.78 11.17
C SER A 53 9.09 6.09 12.34
N GLY A 54 9.44 5.71 13.57
CA GLY A 54 8.70 6.05 14.77
C GLY A 54 7.69 4.98 15.23
N GLY A 55 6.78 5.36 16.12
CA GLY A 55 5.73 4.47 16.67
C GLY A 55 6.17 3.63 17.87
N ASP A 56 7.40 3.75 18.35
CA ASP A 56 7.94 2.89 19.41
C ASP A 56 7.20 3.05 20.74
N SER A 57 6.72 4.24 21.10
CA SER A 57 5.97 4.47 22.34
C SER A 57 4.61 3.73 22.35
N LEU A 58 3.89 3.77 21.22
CA LEU A 58 2.63 3.05 21.06
C LEU A 58 2.85 1.54 21.18
N LEU A 59 3.84 1.02 20.46
CA LEU A 59 4.17 -0.41 20.47
C LEU A 59 4.67 -0.88 21.83
N THR A 60 5.39 -0.03 22.59
CA THR A 60 5.82 -0.33 23.95
C THR A 60 4.62 -0.46 24.89
N GLY A 61 3.65 0.45 24.83
CA GLY A 61 2.43 0.38 25.65
C GLY A 61 1.61 -0.89 25.36
N ILE A 62 1.44 -1.24 24.08
CA ILE A 62 0.78 -2.49 23.69
C ILE A 62 1.59 -3.71 24.17
N GLY A 63 2.92 -3.66 24.03
CA GLY A 63 3.84 -4.72 24.46
C GLY A 63 3.76 -5.00 25.97
N THR A 64 3.64 -3.96 26.80
CA THR A 64 3.45 -4.11 28.26
C THR A 64 2.16 -4.87 28.59
N ARG A 65 1.06 -4.52 27.94
CA ARG A 65 -0.23 -5.23 28.12
C ARG A 65 -0.14 -6.68 27.62
N LEU A 66 0.51 -6.90 26.50
CA LEU A 66 0.69 -8.23 25.93
C LEU A 66 1.61 -9.11 26.82
N SER A 67 2.57 -8.52 27.54
CA SER A 67 3.41 -9.25 28.49
C SER A 67 2.60 -9.77 29.68
N ALA A 68 1.54 -9.06 30.09
CA ALA A 68 0.61 -9.53 31.12
C ALA A 68 -0.37 -10.60 30.59
N GLU A 69 -0.78 -10.49 29.34
CA GLU A 69 -1.75 -11.37 28.70
C GLU A 69 -1.25 -11.83 27.30
N PRO A 70 -0.26 -12.76 27.25
CA PRO A 70 0.45 -13.09 25.98
C PRO A 70 -0.44 -13.64 24.86
N ASN A 71 -1.55 -14.29 25.20
CA ASN A 71 -2.48 -14.88 24.25
C ASN A 71 -3.80 -14.10 24.10
N ASN A 72 -3.84 -12.85 24.55
CA ASN A 72 -5.03 -12.02 24.37
C ASN A 72 -5.17 -11.59 22.93
N LEU A 73 -6.13 -12.21 22.22
CA LEU A 73 -6.36 -12.00 20.79
C LEU A 73 -6.64 -10.51 20.45
N SER A 74 -7.37 -9.80 21.32
CA SER A 74 -7.68 -8.38 21.08
C SER A 74 -6.42 -7.51 21.13
N ILE A 75 -5.50 -7.76 22.09
CA ILE A 75 -4.24 -7.03 22.19
C ILE A 75 -3.30 -7.37 21.03
N LEU A 76 -3.26 -8.64 20.60
CA LEU A 76 -2.51 -9.05 19.42
C LEU A 76 -3.04 -8.35 18.16
N MET A 77 -4.35 -8.31 17.96
CA MET A 77 -4.98 -7.62 16.82
C MET A 77 -4.69 -6.10 16.84
N GLU A 78 -4.71 -5.47 18.00
CA GLU A 78 -4.32 -4.07 18.18
C GLU A 78 -2.85 -3.86 17.80
N LYS A 79 -1.95 -4.75 18.21
CA LYS A 79 -0.52 -4.70 17.83
C LYS A 79 -0.34 -4.85 16.33
N GLY A 80 -1.03 -5.80 15.71
CA GLY A 80 -1.01 -5.99 14.26
C GLY A 80 -1.44 -4.73 13.52
N SER A 81 -2.56 -4.11 13.94
CA SER A 81 -3.05 -2.85 13.37
C SER A 81 -2.07 -1.68 13.55
N ALA A 82 -1.43 -1.56 14.70
CA ALA A 82 -0.42 -0.53 14.93
C ALA A 82 0.80 -0.70 14.01
N LEU A 83 1.25 -1.94 13.82
CA LEU A 83 2.33 -2.28 12.88
C LEU A 83 1.96 -2.00 11.42
N GLU A 84 0.70 -2.27 11.02
CA GLU A 84 0.20 -1.89 9.69
C GLU A 84 0.29 -0.38 9.45
N GLY A 85 -0.12 0.42 10.43
CA GLY A 85 -0.05 1.89 10.37
C GLY A 85 1.37 2.42 10.20
N LEU A 86 2.37 1.69 10.68
CA LEU A 86 3.79 2.00 10.55
C LEU A 86 4.44 1.37 9.30
N ARG A 87 3.69 0.73 8.44
CA ARG A 87 4.18 -0.06 7.30
C ARG A 87 5.20 -1.15 7.70
N ARG A 88 5.17 -1.62 8.97
CA ARG A 88 5.99 -2.72 9.49
C ARG A 88 5.28 -4.05 9.19
N TYR A 89 5.13 -4.36 7.91
CA TYR A 89 4.27 -5.45 7.44
C TYR A 89 4.81 -6.84 7.75
N LYS A 90 6.13 -7.03 7.78
CA LYS A 90 6.72 -8.31 8.22
C LYS A 90 6.29 -8.65 9.64
N GLU A 91 6.44 -7.70 10.55
CA GLU A 91 6.04 -7.89 11.95
C GLU A 91 4.52 -8.02 12.10
N ALA A 92 3.74 -7.28 11.31
CA ALA A 92 2.28 -7.45 11.30
C ALA A 92 1.87 -8.88 10.90
N VAL A 93 2.52 -9.46 9.87
CA VAL A 93 2.30 -10.85 9.44
C VAL A 93 2.65 -11.85 10.55
N GLU A 94 3.73 -11.61 11.31
CA GLU A 94 4.10 -12.45 12.46
C GLU A 94 3.03 -12.40 13.56
N ILE A 95 2.53 -11.20 13.89
CA ILE A 95 1.47 -11.03 14.89
C ILE A 95 0.15 -11.68 14.42
N TYR A 96 -0.27 -11.49 13.16
CA TYR A 96 -1.46 -12.16 12.65
C TYR A 96 -1.29 -13.67 12.58
N SER A 97 -0.07 -14.16 12.37
CA SER A 97 0.20 -15.60 12.44
C SER A 97 0.03 -16.14 13.87
N GLN A 98 0.43 -15.38 14.91
CA GLN A 98 0.13 -15.73 16.29
C GLN A 98 -1.38 -15.71 16.58
N CYS A 99 -2.11 -14.72 16.04
CA CYS A 99 -3.57 -14.66 16.16
C CYS A 99 -4.22 -15.93 15.54
N LEU A 100 -3.71 -16.41 14.41
CA LEU A 100 -4.23 -17.60 13.74
C LEU A 100 -3.90 -18.91 14.46
N VAL A 101 -2.91 -18.94 15.36
CA VAL A 101 -2.73 -20.07 16.29
C VAL A 101 -3.90 -20.16 17.27
N ILE A 102 -4.44 -18.99 17.70
CA ILE A 102 -5.54 -18.90 18.66
C ILE A 102 -6.90 -19.10 17.95
N SER A 103 -7.05 -18.53 16.75
CA SER A 103 -8.28 -18.57 15.94
C SER A 103 -7.96 -18.91 14.47
N PRO A 104 -7.72 -20.19 14.12
CA PRO A 104 -7.16 -20.59 12.83
C PRO A 104 -8.01 -20.25 11.61
N GLU A 105 -9.33 -20.18 11.77
CA GLU A 105 -10.28 -20.00 10.67
C GLU A 105 -10.93 -18.60 10.68
N SER A 106 -10.38 -17.65 11.45
CA SER A 106 -10.93 -16.30 11.50
C SER A 106 -10.79 -15.57 10.16
N PRO A 107 -11.89 -15.28 9.44
CA PRO A 107 -11.83 -14.61 8.15
C PRO A 107 -11.20 -13.21 8.23
N GLU A 108 -11.42 -12.50 9.35
CA GLU A 108 -10.83 -11.18 9.56
C GLU A 108 -9.31 -11.25 9.65
N ILE A 109 -8.77 -12.18 10.43
CA ILE A 109 -7.32 -12.31 10.62
C ILE A 109 -6.67 -12.78 9.33
N LEU A 110 -7.26 -13.77 8.65
CA LEU A 110 -6.81 -14.23 7.35
C LEU A 110 -6.80 -13.11 6.32
N ARG A 111 -7.88 -12.32 6.23
CA ARG A 111 -7.95 -11.16 5.34
C ARG A 111 -6.85 -10.14 5.65
N ARG A 112 -6.62 -9.80 6.92
CA ARG A 112 -5.57 -8.86 7.32
C ARG A 112 -4.18 -9.39 6.94
N ARG A 113 -3.86 -10.63 7.28
CA ARG A 113 -2.57 -11.24 6.92
C ARG A 113 -2.39 -11.34 5.41
N GLY A 114 -3.41 -11.76 4.68
CA GLY A 114 -3.42 -11.81 3.21
C GLY A 114 -3.13 -10.45 2.58
N GLN A 115 -3.76 -9.39 3.06
CA GLN A 115 -3.49 -8.03 2.59
C GLN A 115 -2.04 -7.60 2.86
N ARG A 116 -1.43 -7.97 3.99
CA ARG A 116 -0.01 -7.69 4.25
C ARG A 116 0.91 -8.51 3.35
N TYR A 117 0.54 -9.74 3.02
CA TYR A 117 1.27 -10.51 2.02
C TYR A 117 1.27 -9.85 0.64
N ILE A 118 0.16 -9.22 0.21
CA ILE A 118 0.14 -8.40 -1.02
C ILE A 118 1.17 -7.26 -0.91
N SER A 119 1.16 -6.51 0.20
CA SER A 119 2.11 -5.43 0.42
C SER A 119 3.56 -5.91 0.38
N LEU A 120 3.83 -7.14 0.85
CA LEU A 120 5.15 -7.77 0.82
C LEU A 120 5.48 -8.50 -0.50
N ARG A 121 4.64 -8.41 -1.53
CA ARG A 121 4.76 -9.11 -2.84
C ARG A 121 4.74 -10.64 -2.73
N LYS A 122 4.23 -11.18 -1.64
CA LYS A 122 4.03 -12.62 -1.42
C LYS A 122 2.63 -13.04 -1.90
N LEU A 123 2.41 -12.96 -3.21
CA LEU A 123 1.07 -13.09 -3.79
C LEU A 123 0.45 -14.47 -3.56
N ASP A 124 1.21 -15.55 -3.64
CA ASP A 124 0.69 -16.92 -3.42
C ASP A 124 0.23 -17.13 -1.96
N ASN A 125 0.98 -16.55 -0.99
CA ASN A 125 0.56 -16.56 0.41
C ASN A 125 -0.73 -15.74 0.61
N ALA A 126 -0.86 -14.61 -0.10
CA ALA A 126 -2.06 -13.79 -0.05
C ALA A 126 -3.28 -14.55 -0.60
N ILE A 127 -3.15 -15.23 -1.74
CA ILE A 127 -4.22 -16.05 -2.31
C ILE A 127 -4.65 -17.12 -1.30
N THR A 128 -3.70 -17.86 -0.74
CA THR A 128 -3.99 -18.93 0.24
C THR A 128 -4.83 -18.43 1.40
N ASP A 129 -4.43 -17.31 2.03
CA ASP A 129 -5.16 -16.73 3.16
C ASP A 129 -6.53 -16.19 2.75
N LEU A 130 -6.60 -15.48 1.61
CA LEU A 130 -7.83 -14.82 1.18
C LEU A 130 -8.87 -15.81 0.64
N GLU A 131 -8.46 -16.89 -0.04
CA GLU A 131 -9.35 -17.97 -0.41
C GLU A 131 -9.87 -18.72 0.83
N LEU A 132 -9.01 -18.94 1.83
CA LEU A 132 -9.44 -19.54 3.09
C LEU A 132 -10.45 -18.62 3.80
N ALA A 133 -10.17 -17.31 3.86
CA ALA A 133 -11.10 -16.33 4.39
C ALA A 133 -12.45 -16.34 3.65
N ALA A 134 -12.42 -16.43 2.32
CA ALA A 134 -13.63 -16.48 1.48
C ALA A 134 -14.46 -17.75 1.71
N ARG A 135 -13.84 -18.88 2.03
CA ARG A 135 -14.56 -20.13 2.38
C ARG A 135 -15.21 -20.07 3.75
N HIS A 136 -14.58 -19.42 4.72
CA HIS A 136 -15.05 -19.34 6.10
C HIS A 136 -15.88 -18.09 6.40
N HIS A 137 -16.10 -17.21 5.40
CA HIS A 137 -16.97 -16.08 5.61
C HIS A 137 -18.41 -16.55 5.83
N THR A 138 -18.87 -16.50 7.03
CA THR A 138 -20.28 -16.56 7.34
C THR A 138 -20.86 -15.17 7.17
N PHE A 139 -22.16 -15.07 6.81
CA PHE A 139 -22.88 -13.79 6.77
C PHE A 139 -22.83 -13.12 8.16
N ILE A 140 -21.71 -12.47 8.47
CA ILE A 140 -21.63 -11.61 9.64
C ILE A 140 -22.42 -10.37 9.27
N LYS A 141 -23.64 -10.28 9.80
CA LYS A 141 -24.43 -9.04 9.68
C LYS A 141 -23.59 -7.89 10.21
N ALA A 142 -23.48 -6.85 9.40
CA ALA A 142 -22.67 -5.64 9.67
C ALA A 142 -22.97 -4.97 11.04
N GLU A 143 -24.07 -5.32 11.69
CA GLU A 143 -24.53 -4.77 12.95
C GLU A 143 -23.59 -4.98 14.14
N ASN A 144 -22.64 -5.92 14.05
CA ASN A 144 -21.71 -6.27 15.14
C ASN A 144 -20.25 -5.90 14.90
N LEU A 145 -19.91 -5.25 13.78
CA LEU A 145 -18.53 -4.86 13.51
C LEU A 145 -18.22 -3.50 14.15
N LYS A 146 -17.32 -3.53 15.12
CA LYS A 146 -16.70 -2.36 15.77
C LYS A 146 -15.92 -1.48 14.76
N TYR A 147 -15.78 -1.94 13.52
CA TYR A 147 -15.10 -1.32 12.39
C TYR A 147 -16.06 -1.22 11.22
N THR A 148 -16.09 -0.06 10.58
CA THR A 148 -16.96 0.29 9.42
C THR A 148 -16.63 -0.48 8.14
N GLU A 149 -15.63 -1.35 8.15
CA GLU A 149 -15.20 -2.11 6.98
C GLU A 149 -16.11 -3.33 6.78
N ASN A 150 -16.74 -3.42 5.60
CA ASN A 150 -17.44 -4.64 5.22
C ASN A 150 -16.41 -5.75 4.95
N LEU A 151 -16.32 -6.70 5.88
CA LEU A 151 -15.33 -7.77 5.82
C LEU A 151 -15.46 -8.62 4.54
N ASN A 152 -16.69 -8.93 4.12
CA ASN A 152 -16.91 -9.73 2.93
C ASN A 152 -16.45 -9.00 1.67
N TRP A 153 -16.77 -7.70 1.56
CA TRP A 153 -16.24 -6.87 0.49
C TRP A 153 -14.71 -6.89 0.48
N ALA A 154 -14.08 -6.66 1.62
CA ALA A 154 -12.62 -6.59 1.72
C ALA A 154 -11.93 -7.91 1.36
N ILE A 155 -12.47 -9.06 1.79
CA ILE A 155 -11.94 -10.38 1.43
C ILE A 155 -11.91 -10.55 -0.10
N TRP A 156 -13.06 -10.37 -0.75
CA TRP A 156 -13.18 -10.55 -2.19
C TRP A 156 -12.40 -9.51 -2.98
N TYR A 157 -12.37 -8.26 -2.50
CA TYR A 157 -11.61 -7.17 -3.12
C TYR A 157 -10.11 -7.45 -3.13
N TYR A 158 -9.52 -7.87 -2.00
CA TYR A 158 -8.09 -8.15 -1.94
C TYR A 158 -7.71 -9.46 -2.64
N LEU A 159 -8.59 -10.46 -2.65
CA LEU A 159 -8.40 -11.67 -3.45
C LEU A 159 -8.38 -11.32 -4.94
N ALA A 160 -9.35 -10.53 -5.41
CA ALA A 160 -9.43 -10.05 -6.78
C ALA A 160 -8.19 -9.23 -7.18
N LEU A 161 -7.76 -8.31 -6.30
CA LEU A 161 -6.54 -7.54 -6.52
C LEU A 161 -5.32 -8.46 -6.68
N THR A 162 -5.22 -9.51 -5.86
CA THR A 162 -4.08 -10.43 -5.93
C THR A 162 -4.03 -11.18 -7.27
N TYR A 163 -5.17 -11.69 -7.74
CA TYR A 163 -5.27 -12.27 -9.09
C TYR A 163 -4.92 -11.26 -10.18
N TYR A 164 -5.41 -10.03 -10.06
CA TYR A 164 -5.09 -8.96 -11.01
C TYR A 164 -3.58 -8.69 -11.10
N LEU A 165 -2.89 -8.65 -9.96
CA LEU A 165 -1.44 -8.48 -9.89
C LEU A 165 -0.67 -9.64 -10.56
N GLN A 166 -1.24 -10.84 -10.58
CA GLN A 166 -0.70 -12.00 -11.32
C GLN A 166 -1.12 -12.05 -12.80
N ALA A 167 -1.86 -11.05 -13.28
CA ALA A 167 -2.47 -11.01 -14.61
C ALA A 167 -3.53 -12.09 -14.88
N ASP A 168 -4.04 -12.72 -13.84
CA ASP A 168 -5.19 -13.62 -13.92
C ASP A 168 -6.49 -12.79 -13.90
N PHE A 169 -6.79 -12.15 -15.04
CA PHE A 169 -7.89 -11.19 -15.13
C PHE A 169 -9.27 -11.83 -15.09
N GLU A 170 -9.42 -13.11 -15.42
CA GLU A 170 -10.71 -13.83 -15.33
C GLU A 170 -11.06 -14.12 -13.87
N ASN A 171 -10.15 -14.67 -13.07
CA ASN A 171 -10.36 -14.87 -11.65
C ASN A 171 -10.48 -13.54 -10.90
N ALA A 172 -9.69 -12.52 -11.29
CA ALA A 172 -9.81 -11.17 -10.75
C ALA A 172 -11.22 -10.59 -11.01
N LEU A 173 -11.74 -10.71 -12.25
CA LEU A 173 -13.07 -10.24 -12.60
C LEU A 173 -14.15 -10.90 -11.75
N THR A 174 -14.11 -12.23 -11.65
CA THR A 174 -15.06 -13.02 -10.84
C THR A 174 -15.04 -12.57 -9.38
N ALA A 175 -13.87 -12.39 -8.80
CA ALA A 175 -13.73 -11.98 -7.40
C ALA A 175 -14.12 -10.50 -7.18
N PHE A 176 -13.83 -9.58 -8.13
CA PHE A 176 -14.32 -8.20 -8.05
C PHE A 176 -15.84 -8.09 -8.19
N GLN A 177 -16.49 -8.94 -8.99
CA GLN A 177 -17.95 -9.03 -9.04
C GLN A 177 -18.52 -9.45 -7.69
N ARG A 178 -17.89 -10.42 -7.01
CA ARG A 178 -18.26 -10.76 -5.63
C ARG A 178 -18.07 -9.59 -4.67
N SER A 179 -16.97 -8.86 -4.78
CA SER A 179 -16.79 -7.66 -3.93
C SER A 179 -17.86 -6.60 -4.21
N TYR A 180 -18.26 -6.43 -5.46
CA TYR A 180 -19.37 -5.53 -5.83
C TYR A 180 -20.69 -5.93 -5.15
N ASP A 181 -21.03 -7.22 -5.14
CA ASP A 181 -22.24 -7.74 -4.50
C ASP A 181 -22.28 -7.46 -2.98
N TYR A 182 -21.12 -7.34 -2.34
CA TYR A 182 -20.97 -7.03 -0.92
C TYR A 182 -20.73 -5.55 -0.62
N SER A 183 -20.76 -4.67 -1.61
CA SER A 183 -20.53 -3.24 -1.40
C SER A 183 -21.64 -2.62 -0.54
N ALA A 184 -21.26 -2.05 0.62
CA ALA A 184 -22.19 -1.47 1.58
C ALA A 184 -22.32 0.05 1.44
N ASP A 185 -21.39 0.70 0.73
CA ASP A 185 -21.33 2.14 0.54
C ASP A 185 -20.79 2.52 -0.86
N ASN A 186 -20.84 3.81 -1.16
CA ASN A 186 -20.40 4.31 -2.45
C ASN A 186 -18.89 4.15 -2.70
N VAL A 187 -18.07 4.11 -1.65
CA VAL A 187 -16.61 3.98 -1.78
C VAL A 187 -16.26 2.56 -2.21
N SER A 188 -16.82 1.56 -1.52
CA SER A 188 -16.66 0.15 -1.84
C SER A 188 -17.23 -0.21 -3.22
N LEU A 189 -18.40 0.33 -3.56
CA LEU A 189 -19.04 0.16 -4.85
C LEU A 189 -18.17 0.70 -5.99
N LEU A 190 -17.72 1.96 -5.90
CA LEU A 190 -16.92 2.59 -6.95
C LEU A 190 -15.53 1.95 -7.09
N ALA A 191 -14.94 1.47 -6.00
CA ALA A 191 -13.71 0.71 -6.05
C ALA A 191 -13.91 -0.59 -6.84
N SER A 192 -14.97 -1.35 -6.56
CA SER A 192 -15.28 -2.60 -7.27
C SER A 192 -15.56 -2.34 -8.75
N VAL A 193 -16.41 -1.34 -9.08
CA VAL A 193 -16.73 -0.95 -10.47
C VAL A 193 -15.47 -0.58 -11.26
N ASN A 194 -14.57 0.21 -10.66
CA ASN A 194 -13.31 0.60 -11.31
C ASN A 194 -12.46 -0.62 -11.68
N TRP A 195 -12.30 -1.57 -10.77
CA TRP A 195 -11.49 -2.75 -11.04
C TRP A 195 -12.18 -3.76 -11.96
N ILE A 196 -13.51 -3.92 -11.90
CA ILE A 196 -14.29 -4.70 -12.87
C ILE A 196 -14.09 -4.14 -14.27
N HIS A 197 -14.22 -2.82 -14.46
CA HIS A 197 -13.95 -2.17 -15.74
C HIS A 197 -12.53 -2.48 -16.21
N ASN A 198 -11.52 -2.36 -15.35
CA ASN A 198 -10.14 -2.62 -15.71
C ASN A 198 -9.91 -4.09 -16.13
N CYS A 199 -10.50 -5.06 -15.42
CA CYS A 199 -10.45 -6.48 -15.80
C CYS A 199 -11.07 -6.73 -17.16
N LEU A 200 -12.29 -6.24 -17.39
CA LEU A 200 -13.01 -6.39 -18.66
C LEU A 200 -12.23 -5.81 -19.84
N ARG A 201 -11.61 -4.62 -19.65
CA ARG A 201 -10.78 -4.02 -20.67
C ARG A 201 -9.51 -4.83 -20.95
N ARG A 202 -8.91 -5.43 -19.92
CA ARG A 202 -7.76 -6.34 -20.09
C ARG A 202 -8.11 -7.64 -20.82
N LEU A 203 -9.33 -8.10 -20.67
CA LEU A 203 -9.89 -9.28 -21.35
C LEU A 203 -10.41 -8.98 -22.76
N GLY A 204 -10.34 -7.73 -23.22
CA GLY A 204 -10.88 -7.31 -24.54
C GLY A 204 -12.41 -7.18 -24.56
N ARG A 205 -13.10 -7.30 -23.43
CA ARG A 205 -14.57 -7.27 -23.27
C ARG A 205 -15.07 -5.81 -23.15
N SER A 206 -14.81 -5.01 -24.18
CA SER A 206 -14.99 -3.55 -24.16
C SER A 206 -16.46 -3.11 -24.01
N ASP A 207 -17.42 -3.84 -24.56
CA ASP A 207 -18.84 -3.48 -24.45
C ASP A 207 -19.36 -3.70 -23.04
N GLU A 208 -18.97 -4.79 -22.41
CA GLU A 208 -19.30 -5.06 -21.00
C GLU A 208 -18.61 -4.03 -20.06
N ALA A 209 -17.37 -3.68 -20.33
CA ALA A 209 -16.67 -2.62 -19.60
C ALA A 209 -17.42 -1.29 -19.67
N ARG A 210 -17.99 -0.94 -20.83
CA ARG A 210 -18.81 0.27 -20.99
C ARG A 210 -20.09 0.19 -20.17
N GLN A 211 -20.79 -0.96 -20.24
CA GLN A 211 -22.05 -1.16 -19.51
C GLN A 211 -21.89 -1.01 -17.99
N VAL A 212 -20.77 -1.44 -17.43
CA VAL A 212 -20.50 -1.36 -15.99
C VAL A 212 -20.35 0.09 -15.51
N VAL A 213 -19.78 0.99 -16.31
CA VAL A 213 -19.51 2.38 -15.93
C VAL A 213 -20.58 3.36 -16.39
N GLU A 214 -21.39 2.99 -17.40
CA GLU A 214 -22.43 3.86 -17.97
C GLU A 214 -23.45 4.39 -16.97
N PRO A 215 -23.93 3.62 -15.99
CA PRO A 215 -24.91 4.11 -15.01
C PRO A 215 -24.37 5.21 -14.09
N ILE A 216 -23.05 5.34 -13.96
CA ILE A 216 -22.42 6.29 -13.04
C ILE A 216 -22.23 7.63 -13.75
N LYS A 217 -22.98 8.63 -13.31
CA LYS A 217 -23.01 9.98 -13.92
C LYS A 217 -22.45 11.03 -12.96
N GLU A 218 -22.09 12.19 -13.51
CA GLU A 218 -21.75 13.36 -12.71
C GLU A 218 -22.95 13.79 -11.83
N ASN A 219 -22.65 14.36 -10.69
CA ASN A 219 -23.66 14.87 -9.74
C ASN A 219 -24.55 13.81 -9.04
N MET A 220 -24.11 12.54 -8.98
CA MET A 220 -24.79 11.49 -8.21
C MET A 220 -24.44 11.51 -6.71
N GLY A 221 -23.79 12.56 -6.21
CA GLY A 221 -23.32 12.63 -4.82
C GLY A 221 -22.12 11.73 -4.51
N TYR A 222 -21.51 11.15 -5.52
CA TYR A 222 -20.28 10.34 -5.38
C TYR A 222 -19.04 11.23 -5.32
N SER A 223 -17.98 10.71 -4.72
CA SER A 223 -16.69 11.38 -4.62
C SER A 223 -15.54 10.37 -4.61
N GLY A 224 -14.31 10.88 -4.64
CA GLY A 224 -13.10 10.07 -4.52
C GLY A 224 -12.45 9.69 -5.86
N ASN A 225 -11.27 9.07 -5.75
CA ASN A 225 -10.40 8.85 -6.90
C ASN A 225 -10.96 7.83 -7.90
N TYR A 226 -11.61 6.77 -7.44
CA TYR A 226 -12.26 5.79 -8.31
C TYR A 226 -13.41 6.41 -9.11
N TYR A 227 -14.20 7.28 -8.48
CA TYR A 227 -15.25 8.03 -9.17
C TYR A 227 -14.68 8.87 -10.33
N LYS A 228 -13.59 9.59 -10.05
CA LYS A 228 -12.89 10.38 -11.08
C LYS A 228 -12.46 9.52 -12.28
N CYS A 229 -11.91 8.32 -12.04
CA CYS A 229 -11.55 7.38 -13.10
C CYS A 229 -12.78 6.97 -13.93
N ILE A 230 -13.88 6.61 -13.27
CA ILE A 230 -15.11 6.13 -13.92
C ILE A 230 -15.70 7.21 -14.83
N LEU A 231 -15.67 8.48 -14.43
CA LEU A 231 -16.14 9.59 -15.26
C LEU A 231 -15.29 9.78 -16.54
N VAL A 232 -14.03 9.40 -16.51
CA VAL A 232 -13.21 9.38 -17.73
C VAL A 232 -13.55 8.16 -18.59
N TYR A 233 -13.72 6.99 -17.99
CA TYR A 233 -14.01 5.75 -18.74
C TYR A 233 -15.34 5.81 -19.50
N ASN A 234 -16.34 6.50 -18.97
CA ASN A 234 -17.64 6.67 -19.62
C ASN A 234 -17.75 7.95 -20.48
N GLY A 235 -16.66 8.70 -20.62
CA GLY A 235 -16.58 9.91 -21.45
C GLY A 235 -17.28 11.16 -20.86
N THR A 236 -17.69 11.12 -19.58
CA THR A 236 -18.29 12.28 -18.92
C THR A 236 -17.26 13.38 -18.67
N LYS A 237 -16.00 13.00 -18.39
CA LYS A 237 -14.87 13.91 -18.23
C LYS A 237 -13.69 13.49 -19.07
N THR A 238 -12.85 14.45 -19.39
CA THR A 238 -11.53 14.19 -20.00
C THR A 238 -10.50 13.87 -18.93
N GLU A 239 -9.41 13.22 -19.32
CA GLU A 239 -8.27 12.97 -18.44
C GLU A 239 -7.69 14.27 -17.89
N LEU A 240 -7.56 15.32 -18.72
CA LEU A 240 -7.00 16.62 -18.32
C LEU A 240 -7.85 17.35 -17.26
N GLU A 241 -9.17 17.15 -17.27
CA GLU A 241 -10.07 17.66 -16.23
C GLU A 241 -9.96 16.87 -14.91
N THR A 242 -9.40 15.68 -14.98
CA THR A 242 -9.41 14.70 -13.89
C THR A 242 -8.08 14.65 -13.13
N ILE A 243 -6.95 14.75 -13.84
CA ILE A 243 -5.62 14.62 -13.23
C ILE A 243 -4.62 15.59 -13.83
N ASN A 244 -3.85 16.26 -12.95
CA ASN A 244 -2.69 17.04 -13.34
C ASN A 244 -1.42 16.31 -12.90
N TYR A 245 -0.75 15.66 -13.81
CA TYR A 245 0.47 14.88 -13.58
C TYR A 245 1.67 15.67 -13.06
N ASN A 246 1.63 17.00 -13.09
CA ASN A 246 2.72 17.81 -12.56
C ASN A 246 2.58 18.11 -11.06
N THR A 247 1.37 17.98 -10.52
CA THR A 247 1.06 18.34 -9.13
C THR A 247 0.54 17.19 -8.29
N VAL A 248 -0.12 16.20 -8.92
CA VAL A 248 -0.68 15.03 -8.21
C VAL A 248 0.41 14.16 -7.62
N LYS A 249 0.19 13.65 -6.41
CA LYS A 249 1.14 12.79 -5.67
C LYS A 249 0.41 11.76 -4.80
N GLY A 250 1.18 10.83 -4.27
CA GLY A 250 0.74 9.86 -3.27
C GLY A 250 -0.40 8.98 -3.75
N PHE A 251 -1.38 8.73 -2.89
CA PHE A 251 -2.52 7.85 -3.19
C PHE A 251 -3.34 8.30 -4.39
N GLU A 252 -3.48 9.60 -4.61
CA GLU A 252 -4.22 10.10 -5.77
C GLU A 252 -3.48 9.78 -7.07
N MET A 253 -2.15 10.00 -7.12
CA MET A 253 -1.32 9.60 -8.26
C MET A 253 -1.39 8.08 -8.49
N CYS A 254 -1.31 7.28 -7.43
CA CYS A 254 -1.39 5.83 -7.57
C CYS A 254 -2.76 5.38 -8.10
N THR A 255 -3.87 5.95 -7.63
CA THR A 255 -5.22 5.49 -7.99
C THR A 255 -5.63 5.99 -9.35
N ILE A 256 -5.64 7.32 -9.56
CA ILE A 256 -6.09 7.90 -10.84
C ILE A 256 -5.05 7.62 -11.92
N GLY A 257 -3.77 7.80 -11.60
CA GLY A 257 -2.69 7.52 -12.54
C GLY A 257 -2.73 6.10 -13.07
N TYR A 258 -2.95 5.08 -12.19
CA TYR A 258 -3.08 3.70 -12.67
C TYR A 258 -4.30 3.51 -13.55
N GLY A 259 -5.44 4.08 -13.18
CA GLY A 259 -6.66 4.03 -14.01
C GLY A 259 -6.42 4.57 -15.40
N MET A 260 -5.80 5.75 -15.52
CA MET A 260 -5.48 6.37 -16.81
C MET A 260 -4.41 5.60 -17.58
N ALA A 261 -3.36 5.14 -16.91
CA ALA A 261 -2.32 4.33 -17.54
C ALA A 261 -2.89 3.02 -18.12
N ASN A 262 -3.74 2.32 -17.37
CA ASN A 262 -4.43 1.13 -17.86
C ASN A 262 -5.36 1.47 -19.04
N PHE A 263 -6.08 2.61 -18.98
CA PHE A 263 -6.92 3.07 -20.08
C PHE A 263 -6.11 3.31 -21.36
N HIS A 264 -4.98 3.98 -21.30
CA HIS A 264 -4.05 4.15 -22.43
C HIS A 264 -3.50 2.81 -22.93
N TRP A 265 -3.10 1.94 -21.98
CA TRP A 265 -2.53 0.63 -22.34
C TRP A 265 -3.48 -0.22 -23.19
N VAL A 266 -4.75 -0.31 -22.78
CA VAL A 266 -5.76 -1.12 -23.51
C VAL A 266 -6.28 -0.45 -24.77
N ASN A 267 -6.06 0.85 -24.96
CA ASN A 267 -6.36 1.59 -26.19
C ASN A 267 -5.19 1.64 -27.20
N GLY A 268 -4.02 1.06 -26.84
CA GLY A 268 -2.86 1.01 -27.72
C GLY A 268 -1.81 2.08 -27.48
N ASP A 269 -2.07 3.09 -26.65
CA ASP A 269 -1.17 4.22 -26.32
C ASP A 269 -0.11 3.80 -25.30
N LYS A 270 0.63 2.73 -25.59
CA LYS A 270 1.53 2.07 -24.63
C LYS A 270 2.63 2.98 -24.11
N GLU A 271 3.16 3.89 -24.93
CA GLU A 271 4.21 4.83 -24.48
C GLU A 271 3.72 5.78 -23.39
N ILE A 272 2.47 6.28 -23.53
CA ILE A 272 1.84 7.14 -22.52
C ILE A 272 1.63 6.33 -21.24
N ALA A 273 1.06 5.14 -21.36
CA ALA A 273 0.86 4.23 -20.22
C ALA A 273 2.16 3.98 -19.46
N LEU A 274 3.25 3.65 -20.15
CA LEU A 274 4.56 3.40 -19.55
C LEU A 274 5.13 4.62 -18.81
N LYS A 275 4.95 5.83 -19.37
CA LYS A 275 5.35 7.06 -18.67
C LYS A 275 4.59 7.24 -17.36
N ILE A 276 3.29 6.97 -17.35
CA ILE A 276 2.47 7.09 -16.15
C ILE A 276 2.82 6.00 -15.14
N PHE A 277 2.96 4.74 -15.54
CA PHE A 277 3.39 3.65 -14.66
C PHE A 277 4.72 3.98 -13.96
N ARG A 278 5.72 4.51 -14.70
CA ARG A 278 7.01 4.91 -14.12
C ARG A 278 6.86 6.06 -13.10
N LYS A 279 5.95 7.01 -13.33
CA LYS A 279 5.64 8.05 -12.33
C LYS A 279 5.01 7.47 -11.06
N ILE A 280 4.11 6.51 -11.20
CA ILE A 280 3.45 5.86 -10.06
C ILE A 280 4.48 5.13 -9.18
N VAL A 281 5.38 4.35 -9.76
CA VAL A 281 6.37 3.58 -9.00
C VAL A 281 7.52 4.44 -8.44
N ALA A 282 7.55 5.72 -8.76
CA ALA A 282 8.43 6.71 -8.13
C ALA A 282 7.82 7.33 -6.85
N GLU A 283 6.54 7.05 -6.53
CA GLU A 283 5.89 7.54 -5.32
C GLU A 283 6.33 6.76 -4.08
N GLU A 284 6.28 7.41 -2.91
CA GLU A 284 6.60 6.74 -1.62
C GLU A 284 5.45 5.86 -1.10
N THR A 285 4.29 5.93 -1.71
CA THR A 285 3.06 5.18 -1.33
C THR A 285 3.05 3.76 -1.91
N TRP A 286 4.15 3.03 -1.74
CA TRP A 286 4.40 1.72 -2.33
C TRP A 286 3.40 0.61 -1.92
N GLN A 287 2.58 0.85 -0.91
CA GLN A 287 1.51 -0.03 -0.46
C GLN A 287 0.17 0.24 -1.16
N ALA A 288 0.06 1.32 -1.95
CA ALA A 288 -1.17 1.64 -2.67
C ALA A 288 -1.47 0.63 -3.77
N ASN A 289 -2.75 0.27 -3.95
CA ASN A 289 -3.17 -0.73 -4.93
C ASN A 289 -2.75 -0.37 -6.37
N GLY A 290 -2.84 0.91 -6.73
CA GLY A 290 -2.40 1.39 -8.05
C GLY A 290 -0.88 1.36 -8.22
N PHE A 291 -0.10 1.54 -7.13
CA PHE A 291 1.36 1.33 -7.17
C PHE A 291 1.68 -0.13 -7.43
N LEU A 292 1.10 -1.04 -6.65
CA LEU A 292 1.27 -2.48 -6.82
C LEU A 292 0.93 -2.94 -8.24
N ALA A 293 -0.16 -2.42 -8.80
CA ALA A 293 -0.58 -2.75 -10.14
C ALA A 293 0.38 -2.17 -11.21
N ALA A 294 0.84 -0.92 -11.09
CA ALA A 294 1.81 -0.32 -11.99
C ALA A 294 3.17 -1.05 -11.95
N GLU A 295 3.61 -1.44 -10.77
CA GLU A 295 4.81 -2.23 -10.55
C GLU A 295 4.71 -3.60 -11.23
N ALA A 296 3.58 -4.31 -11.07
CA ALA A 296 3.32 -5.59 -11.72
C ALA A 296 3.28 -5.46 -13.25
N GLU A 297 2.72 -4.38 -13.80
CA GLU A 297 2.75 -4.13 -15.25
C GLU A 297 4.17 -3.93 -15.76
N LEU A 298 4.96 -3.10 -15.10
CA LEU A 298 6.34 -2.83 -15.52
C LEU A 298 7.22 -4.08 -15.41
N SER A 299 7.04 -4.92 -14.37
CA SER A 299 7.80 -6.15 -14.20
C SER A 299 7.54 -7.21 -15.28
N ARG A 300 6.36 -7.19 -15.90
CA ARG A 300 6.02 -8.10 -17.00
C ARG A 300 6.60 -7.70 -18.36
N ILE A 301 7.12 -6.48 -18.47
CA ILE A 301 7.64 -5.92 -19.74
C ILE A 301 9.17 -5.96 -19.77
N GLN A 302 9.82 -6.12 -18.59
CA GLN A 302 11.27 -6.30 -18.47
C GLN A 302 11.67 -7.70 -18.94
#